data_b204d910985fc4540d2261c23db0cf4f
#
_entry.id   b204d910985fc4540d2261c23db0cf4f
#
_cell.length_a   1.000
_cell.length_b   1.000
_cell.length_c   1.000
_cell.angle_alpha   90.00
_cell.angle_beta   90.00
_cell.angle_gamma   90.00
#
_symmetry.space_group_name_H-M   'P 1'
#
loop_
_entity.id
_entity.type
_entity.pdbx_description
1 polymer ?
#
loop_
_entity_poly.entity_id
_entity_poly.type
_entity_poly.pdbx_seq_one_letter_code
_entity_poly.pdbx_strand_id
1 'polypeptide(L)'
;PADFVRAHFPTIYARLKEYGIDMTRQKIPVVPAAHYTCGGVMTDLHARTDLPGLYAAGECAFTGLHGANRLASNSLLECLVFAEAAADDIRAQLAQAPAAATDLPLWDESRVSDADELVVVSHNWDELRRFMWDYVGIVRTNKRLERAQHRVKLLREEIREYYSNFRINSDLIELRNLALVA
;
A
#
# COMPACT_ATOMS: atom_id res chain seq x y z
N PRO A 1 27.75 -19.18 14.35
CA PRO A 1 29.10 -18.79 13.96
C PRO A 1 29.04 -17.62 12.97
N ALA A 2 30.04 -16.70 13.01
CA ALA A 2 30.06 -15.50 12.18
C ALA A 2 30.06 -15.82 10.68
N ASP A 3 30.80 -16.85 10.29
CA ASP A 3 30.89 -17.25 8.89
C ASP A 3 29.56 -17.81 8.36
N PHE A 4 28.82 -18.53 9.18
CA PHE A 4 27.47 -18.96 8.85
C PHE A 4 26.55 -17.75 8.56
N VAL A 5 26.56 -16.75 9.41
CA VAL A 5 25.74 -15.54 9.24
C VAL A 5 26.08 -14.82 7.95
N ARG A 6 27.36 -14.64 7.64
CA ARG A 6 27.81 -13.99 6.41
C ARG A 6 27.44 -14.78 5.16
N ALA A 7 27.54 -16.10 5.20
CA ALA A 7 27.25 -16.97 4.08
C ALA A 7 25.73 -17.09 3.80
N HIS A 8 24.90 -17.15 4.86
CA HIS A 8 23.45 -17.37 4.72
C HIS A 8 22.63 -16.08 4.59
N PHE A 9 23.16 -14.96 5.10
CA PHE A 9 22.46 -13.67 5.08
C PHE A 9 23.33 -12.53 4.52
N PRO A 10 23.94 -12.71 3.32
CA PRO A 10 24.91 -11.76 2.77
C PRO A 10 24.33 -10.36 2.56
N THR A 11 23.12 -10.27 2.02
CA THR A 11 22.45 -8.99 1.76
C THR A 11 22.12 -8.23 3.03
N ILE A 12 21.53 -8.89 4.02
CA ILE A 12 21.21 -8.28 5.31
C ILE A 12 22.48 -7.86 6.03
N TYR A 13 23.52 -8.71 6.00
CA TYR A 13 24.81 -8.39 6.59
C TYR A 13 25.46 -7.14 5.98
N ALA A 14 25.50 -7.06 4.64
CA ALA A 14 26.03 -5.89 3.94
C ALA A 14 25.25 -4.63 4.27
N ARG A 15 23.91 -4.70 4.25
CA ARG A 15 23.05 -3.55 4.53
C ARG A 15 23.20 -3.03 5.96
N LEU A 16 23.27 -3.91 6.96
CA LEU A 16 23.48 -3.51 8.34
C LEU A 16 24.86 -2.87 8.55
N LYS A 17 25.89 -3.32 7.81
CA LYS A 17 27.23 -2.71 7.86
C LYS A 17 27.22 -1.25 7.41
N GLU A 18 26.39 -0.85 6.46
CA GLU A 18 26.22 0.56 6.03
C GLU A 18 25.72 1.44 7.18
N TYR A 19 24.92 0.86 8.10
CA TYR A 19 24.47 1.53 9.34
C TYR A 19 25.42 1.35 10.53
N GLY A 20 26.62 0.83 10.33
CA GLY A 20 27.61 0.59 11.39
C GLY A 20 27.30 -0.61 12.29
N ILE A 21 26.33 -1.48 11.89
CA ILE A 21 25.92 -2.63 12.67
C ILE A 21 26.59 -3.90 12.16
N ASP A 22 27.37 -4.57 13.01
CA ASP A 22 27.92 -5.90 12.75
C ASP A 22 27.06 -6.97 13.43
N MET A 23 26.11 -7.57 12.66
CA MET A 23 25.19 -8.58 13.21
C MET A 23 25.90 -9.88 13.66
N THR A 24 27.20 -10.05 13.39
CA THR A 24 27.99 -11.16 13.93
C THR A 24 28.54 -10.90 15.32
N ARG A 25 28.50 -9.63 15.77
CA ARG A 25 29.12 -9.19 17.04
C ARG A 25 28.14 -8.48 17.98
N GLN A 26 27.05 -7.90 17.41
CA GLN A 26 26.09 -7.12 18.20
C GLN A 26 24.65 -7.45 17.79
N LYS A 27 23.72 -7.14 18.67
CA LYS A 27 22.28 -7.32 18.40
C LYS A 27 21.78 -6.26 17.43
N ILE A 28 20.87 -6.66 16.55
CA ILE A 28 20.17 -5.75 15.66
C ILE A 28 19.02 -5.12 16.45
N PRO A 29 18.87 -3.77 16.47
CA PRO A 29 17.68 -3.14 17.06
C PRO A 29 16.46 -3.48 16.20
N VAL A 30 15.42 -3.98 16.84
CA VAL A 30 14.16 -4.33 16.18
C VAL A 30 12.98 -3.78 16.98
N VAL A 31 11.89 -3.49 16.28
CA VAL A 31 10.62 -3.10 16.90
C VAL A 31 9.49 -3.94 16.30
N PRO A 32 8.46 -4.29 17.08
CA PRO A 32 7.25 -4.86 16.52
C PRO A 32 6.56 -3.83 15.60
N ALA A 33 6.20 -4.27 14.39
CA ALA A 33 5.53 -3.41 13.42
C ALA A 33 4.47 -4.21 12.67
N ALA A 34 3.43 -3.53 12.15
CA ALA A 34 2.55 -4.11 11.16
C ALA A 34 3.38 -4.48 9.92
N HIS A 35 3.09 -5.63 9.33
CA HIS A 35 3.89 -6.16 8.23
C HIS A 35 3.07 -6.37 6.97
N TYR A 36 1.95 -7.07 7.06
CA TYR A 36 1.11 -7.43 5.93
C TYR A 36 -0.29 -6.87 6.13
N THR A 37 -0.88 -6.32 5.07
CA THR A 37 -2.16 -5.60 5.16
C THR A 37 -3.31 -6.51 5.60
N CYS A 38 -3.34 -7.77 5.16
CA CYS A 38 -4.40 -8.77 5.41
C CYS A 38 -5.81 -8.31 4.97
N GLY A 39 -5.89 -7.21 4.26
CA GLY A 39 -7.11 -6.61 3.75
C GLY A 39 -6.88 -6.11 2.33
N GLY A 40 -7.88 -5.51 1.70
CA GLY A 40 -7.76 -4.96 0.36
C GLY A 40 -9.05 -5.05 -0.43
N VAL A 41 -8.93 -5.05 -1.75
CA VAL A 41 -10.06 -5.20 -2.66
C VAL A 41 -10.64 -6.62 -2.55
N MET A 42 -11.91 -6.74 -2.24
CA MET A 42 -12.60 -8.04 -2.18
C MET A 42 -12.58 -8.72 -3.53
N THR A 43 -12.22 -10.01 -3.53
CA THR A 43 -12.18 -10.83 -4.74
C THR A 43 -12.78 -12.22 -4.50
N ASP A 44 -13.25 -12.82 -5.59
CA ASP A 44 -13.62 -14.23 -5.63
C ASP A 44 -12.41 -15.15 -5.87
N LEU A 45 -12.64 -16.45 -6.04
CA LEU A 45 -11.59 -17.44 -6.30
C LEU A 45 -10.89 -17.27 -7.68
N HIS A 46 -11.43 -16.45 -8.57
CA HIS A 46 -10.84 -16.10 -9.84
C HIS A 46 -10.20 -14.71 -9.83
N ALA A 47 -9.99 -14.14 -8.64
CA ALA A 47 -9.48 -12.80 -8.43
C ALA A 47 -10.36 -11.67 -9.04
N ARG A 48 -11.62 -11.93 -9.37
CA ARG A 48 -12.57 -10.95 -9.84
C ARG A 48 -13.04 -10.07 -8.69
N THR A 49 -13.15 -8.77 -8.93
CA THR A 49 -13.80 -7.84 -8.01
C THR A 49 -15.30 -7.74 -8.32
N ASP A 50 -16.03 -6.98 -7.52
CA ASP A 50 -17.42 -6.61 -7.79
C ASP A 50 -17.58 -5.65 -8.97
N LEU A 51 -16.48 -5.06 -9.45
CA LEU A 51 -16.46 -4.20 -10.63
C LEU A 51 -16.12 -5.04 -11.88
N PRO A 52 -17.05 -5.19 -12.85
CA PRO A 52 -16.81 -6.03 -14.03
C PRO A 52 -15.54 -5.64 -14.80
N GLY A 53 -14.68 -6.62 -15.08
CA GLY A 53 -13.42 -6.41 -15.81
C GLY A 53 -12.25 -5.96 -14.94
N LEU A 54 -12.47 -5.72 -13.63
CA LEU A 54 -11.41 -5.41 -12.68
C LEU A 54 -11.03 -6.67 -11.87
N TYR A 55 -9.74 -6.93 -11.81
CA TYR A 55 -9.15 -8.03 -11.04
C TYR A 55 -8.16 -7.47 -10.02
N ALA A 56 -8.01 -8.17 -8.90
CA ALA A 56 -6.99 -7.88 -7.90
C ALA A 56 -6.39 -9.19 -7.38
N ALA A 57 -5.06 -9.23 -7.24
CA ALA A 57 -4.34 -10.38 -6.72
C ALA A 57 -3.14 -9.94 -5.87
N GLY A 58 -2.77 -10.74 -4.88
CA GLY A 58 -1.66 -10.46 -3.96
C GLY A 58 -2.07 -9.55 -2.79
N GLU A 59 -1.12 -8.83 -2.22
CA GLU A 59 -1.32 -8.05 -0.98
C GLU A 59 -2.39 -6.96 -1.10
N CYS A 60 -2.69 -6.47 -2.30
CA CYS A 60 -3.76 -5.49 -2.52
C CYS A 60 -5.17 -6.10 -2.53
N ALA A 61 -5.30 -7.43 -2.57
CA ALA A 61 -6.56 -8.16 -2.60
C ALA A 61 -6.94 -8.69 -1.21
N PHE A 62 -8.25 -8.80 -0.98
CA PHE A 62 -8.81 -9.51 0.16
C PHE A 62 -9.52 -10.77 -0.32
N THR A 63 -8.85 -11.90 -0.23
CA THR A 63 -9.38 -13.22 -0.55
C THR A 63 -10.01 -13.93 0.65
N GLY A 64 -9.81 -13.39 1.85
CA GLY A 64 -10.20 -14.02 3.12
C GLY A 64 -9.23 -15.09 3.63
N LEU A 65 -8.18 -15.44 2.86
CA LEU A 65 -7.20 -16.48 3.19
C LEU A 65 -6.48 -16.24 4.52
N HIS A 66 -6.10 -14.99 4.78
CA HIS A 66 -5.21 -14.67 5.90
C HIS A 66 -5.90 -14.37 7.21
N GLY A 67 -7.23 -14.18 7.22
CA GLY A 67 -7.96 -13.78 8.43
C GLY A 67 -7.40 -12.50 9.03
N ALA A 68 -7.14 -12.51 10.33
CA ALA A 68 -6.59 -11.34 11.05
C ALA A 68 -5.07 -11.20 10.93
N ASN A 69 -4.36 -12.25 10.49
CA ASN A 69 -2.90 -12.19 10.35
C ASN A 69 -2.40 -13.29 9.39
N ARG A 70 -1.53 -12.92 8.47
CA ARG A 70 -0.98 -13.81 7.45
C ARG A 70 -0.03 -14.83 8.06
N LEU A 71 -0.21 -16.12 7.71
CA LEU A 71 0.77 -17.15 7.99
C LEU A 71 2.04 -16.90 7.14
N ALA A 72 3.21 -17.04 7.74
CA ALA A 72 4.50 -16.81 7.09
C ALA A 72 4.60 -17.59 5.77
N SER A 73 5.19 -16.96 4.76
CA SER A 73 5.42 -17.47 3.39
C SER A 73 4.19 -17.63 2.50
N ASN A 74 2.97 -17.41 3.00
CA ASN A 74 1.76 -17.58 2.18
C ASN A 74 1.47 -16.40 1.24
N SER A 75 2.09 -15.23 1.44
CA SER A 75 1.85 -14.08 0.56
C SER A 75 2.24 -14.32 -0.90
N LEU A 76 3.42 -14.90 -1.14
CA LEU A 76 3.85 -15.22 -2.51
C LEU A 76 3.01 -16.32 -3.15
N LEU A 77 2.59 -17.31 -2.36
CA LEU A 77 1.70 -18.37 -2.86
C LEU A 77 0.34 -17.79 -3.27
N GLU A 78 -0.23 -16.90 -2.47
CA GLU A 78 -1.47 -16.20 -2.82
C GLU A 78 -1.31 -15.40 -4.10
N CYS A 79 -0.24 -14.60 -4.23
CA CYS A 79 0.03 -13.83 -5.45
C CYS A 79 0.05 -14.74 -6.69
N LEU A 80 0.77 -15.85 -6.65
CA LEU A 80 0.93 -16.75 -7.79
C LEU A 80 -0.39 -17.44 -8.15
N VAL A 81 -1.07 -18.02 -7.16
CA VAL A 81 -2.31 -18.79 -7.39
C VAL A 81 -3.43 -17.91 -7.92
N PHE A 82 -3.65 -16.74 -7.31
CA PHE A 82 -4.72 -15.86 -7.77
C PHE A 82 -4.38 -15.11 -9.06
N ALA A 83 -3.10 -14.82 -9.31
CA ALA A 83 -2.69 -14.26 -10.60
C ALA A 83 -2.89 -15.27 -11.75
N GLU A 84 -2.60 -16.55 -11.52
CA GLU A 84 -2.87 -17.61 -12.50
C GLU A 84 -4.38 -17.78 -12.74
N ALA A 85 -5.18 -17.85 -11.66
CA ALA A 85 -6.63 -17.94 -11.75
C ALA A 85 -7.25 -16.73 -12.50
N ALA A 86 -6.76 -15.52 -12.23
CA ALA A 86 -7.15 -14.32 -12.97
C ALA A 86 -6.80 -14.41 -14.45
N ALA A 87 -5.58 -14.86 -14.77
CA ALA A 87 -5.13 -14.98 -16.15
C ALA A 87 -5.95 -15.99 -16.96
N ASP A 88 -6.31 -17.10 -16.35
CA ASP A 88 -7.16 -18.11 -16.99
C ASP A 88 -8.58 -17.61 -17.24
N ASP A 89 -9.15 -16.92 -16.26
CA ASP A 89 -10.46 -16.32 -16.38
C ASP A 89 -10.49 -15.21 -17.45
N ILE A 90 -9.49 -14.32 -17.46
CA ILE A 90 -9.35 -13.28 -18.47
C ILE A 90 -9.23 -13.88 -19.87
N ARG A 91 -8.42 -14.93 -20.05
CA ARG A 91 -8.30 -15.62 -21.37
C ARG A 91 -9.63 -16.17 -21.83
N ALA A 92 -10.42 -16.78 -20.93
CA ALA A 92 -11.72 -17.33 -21.27
C ALA A 92 -12.74 -16.26 -21.70
N GLN A 93 -12.64 -15.07 -21.13
CA GLN A 93 -13.59 -13.98 -21.37
C GLN A 93 -13.13 -12.99 -22.45
N LEU A 94 -11.84 -12.99 -22.82
CA LEU A 94 -11.24 -11.95 -23.67
C LEU A 94 -11.94 -11.81 -25.03
N ALA A 95 -12.37 -12.93 -25.63
CA ALA A 95 -13.08 -12.91 -26.93
C ALA A 95 -14.47 -12.23 -26.87
N GLN A 96 -15.04 -12.14 -25.67
CA GLN A 96 -16.35 -11.55 -25.42
C GLN A 96 -16.24 -10.17 -24.76
N ALA A 97 -15.01 -9.73 -24.44
CA ALA A 97 -14.79 -8.44 -23.80
C ALA A 97 -15.19 -7.31 -24.76
N PRO A 98 -15.88 -6.25 -24.27
CA PRO A 98 -16.19 -5.10 -25.10
C PRO A 98 -14.89 -4.44 -25.58
N ALA A 99 -14.93 -3.89 -26.78
CA ALA A 99 -13.81 -3.12 -27.30
C ALA A 99 -13.49 -1.95 -26.34
N ALA A 100 -12.19 -1.70 -26.12
CA ALA A 100 -11.77 -0.57 -25.32
C ALA A 100 -12.28 0.75 -25.92
N ALA A 101 -12.77 1.65 -25.08
CA ALA A 101 -13.12 2.99 -25.53
C ALA A 101 -11.87 3.70 -26.04
N THR A 102 -11.92 4.19 -27.28
CA THR A 102 -10.80 4.92 -27.92
C THR A 102 -10.94 6.43 -27.77
N ASP A 103 -12.12 6.92 -27.42
CA ASP A 103 -12.41 8.33 -27.21
C ASP A 103 -12.43 8.64 -25.70
N LEU A 104 -11.24 8.70 -25.11
CA LEU A 104 -11.06 9.09 -23.72
C LEU A 104 -10.79 10.60 -23.66
N PRO A 105 -11.45 11.34 -22.75
CA PRO A 105 -11.16 12.76 -22.58
C PRO A 105 -9.71 12.97 -22.15
N LEU A 106 -9.08 13.98 -22.71
CA LEU A 106 -7.77 14.42 -22.25
C LEU A 106 -7.87 14.96 -20.81
N TRP A 107 -6.79 14.81 -20.05
CA TRP A 107 -6.69 15.41 -18.73
C TRP A 107 -6.75 16.94 -18.84
N ASP A 108 -7.67 17.57 -18.12
CA ASP A 108 -7.91 19.02 -18.15
C ASP A 108 -7.25 19.71 -16.97
N GLU A 109 -6.19 20.46 -17.26
CA GLU A 109 -5.46 21.28 -16.26
C GLU A 109 -5.83 22.77 -16.33
N SER A 110 -6.86 23.15 -17.08
CA SER A 110 -7.20 24.56 -17.32
C SER A 110 -7.59 25.34 -16.05
N ARG A 111 -7.93 24.63 -14.97
CA ARG A 111 -8.42 25.22 -13.70
C ARG A 111 -7.44 25.09 -12.55
N VAL A 112 -6.25 24.57 -12.77
CA VAL A 112 -5.23 24.37 -11.73
C VAL A 112 -4.00 25.18 -12.02
N SER A 113 -3.27 25.54 -10.97
CA SER A 113 -2.00 26.26 -11.03
C SER A 113 -0.84 25.37 -10.59
N ASP A 114 0.40 25.81 -10.82
CA ASP A 114 1.56 25.16 -10.23
C ASP A 114 1.53 25.34 -8.71
N ALA A 115 1.93 24.30 -7.98
CA ALA A 115 1.99 24.35 -6.54
C ALA A 115 3.07 25.35 -6.08
N ASP A 116 2.69 26.29 -5.24
CA ASP A 116 3.57 27.26 -4.61
C ASP A 116 4.21 26.73 -3.31
N GLU A 117 3.58 25.72 -2.68
CA GLU A 117 4.02 25.13 -1.42
C GLU A 117 4.08 23.59 -1.48
N LEU A 118 5.15 23.02 -1.99
CA LEU A 118 5.37 21.56 -2.01
C LEU A 118 5.53 20.96 -0.60
N VAL A 119 5.84 21.78 0.40
CA VAL A 119 5.97 21.36 1.81
C VAL A 119 4.69 20.75 2.37
N VAL A 120 3.51 21.16 1.87
CA VAL A 120 2.21 20.65 2.33
C VAL A 120 2.09 19.16 2.05
N VAL A 121 2.48 18.71 0.87
CA VAL A 121 2.40 17.29 0.48
C VAL A 121 3.31 16.43 1.36
N SER A 122 4.56 16.84 1.55
CA SER A 122 5.53 16.11 2.38
C SER A 122 5.15 16.11 3.86
N HIS A 123 4.62 17.24 4.36
CA HIS A 123 4.14 17.35 5.74
C HIS A 123 2.97 16.40 6.02
N ASN A 124 1.95 16.43 5.17
CA ASN A 124 0.77 15.59 5.32
C ASN A 124 1.10 14.10 5.20
N TRP A 125 2.07 13.76 4.34
CA TRP A 125 2.61 12.41 4.22
C TRP A 125 3.25 11.92 5.53
N ASP A 126 4.11 12.73 6.12
CA ASP A 126 4.78 12.38 7.38
C ASP A 126 3.81 12.36 8.56
N GLU A 127 2.86 13.29 8.61
CA GLU A 127 1.82 13.29 9.63
C GLU A 127 0.94 12.03 9.56
N LEU A 128 0.46 11.67 8.37
CA LEU A 128 -0.35 10.46 8.15
C LEU A 128 0.38 9.21 8.65
N ARG A 129 1.61 9.01 8.22
CA ARG A 129 2.42 7.85 8.63
C ARG A 129 2.65 7.80 10.13
N ARG A 130 2.93 8.95 10.76
CA ARG A 130 3.22 9.04 12.19
C ARG A 130 1.98 8.72 13.03
N PHE A 131 0.83 9.33 12.75
CA PHE A 131 -0.34 9.03 13.56
C PHE A 131 -0.91 7.62 13.29
N MET A 132 -0.79 7.08 12.08
CA MET A 132 -1.14 5.68 11.82
C MET A 132 -0.25 4.73 12.64
N TRP A 133 1.04 5.02 12.75
CA TRP A 133 1.94 4.30 13.64
C TRP A 133 1.51 4.38 15.11
N ASP A 134 1.20 5.60 15.59
CA ASP A 134 0.95 5.86 17.01
C ASP A 134 -0.44 5.38 17.46
N TYR A 135 -1.45 5.47 16.61
CA TYR A 135 -2.84 5.23 16.98
C TYR A 135 -3.45 3.98 16.36
N VAL A 136 -3.00 3.57 15.18
CA VAL A 136 -3.54 2.43 14.40
C VAL A 136 -2.54 1.28 14.29
N GLY A 137 -1.51 1.25 15.12
CA GLY A 137 -0.50 0.21 15.19
C GLY A 137 -1.03 -1.12 15.74
N ILE A 138 -0.13 -1.98 16.21
CA ILE A 138 -0.47 -3.34 16.69
C ILE A 138 -1.44 -3.29 17.88
N VAL A 139 -1.21 -2.39 18.85
CA VAL A 139 -2.06 -2.23 20.03
C VAL A 139 -2.97 -1.04 19.85
N ARG A 140 -4.27 -1.29 19.73
CA ARG A 140 -5.31 -0.30 19.45
C ARG A 140 -6.32 -0.22 20.60
N THR A 141 -6.87 0.96 20.80
CA THR A 141 -8.03 1.21 21.68
C THR A 141 -9.05 2.05 20.93
N ASN A 142 -10.32 2.00 21.33
CA ASN A 142 -11.37 2.81 20.69
C ASN A 142 -10.99 4.30 20.66
N LYS A 143 -10.47 4.85 21.76
CA LYS A 143 -10.05 6.25 21.81
C LYS A 143 -8.90 6.59 20.85
N ARG A 144 -7.97 5.65 20.61
CA ARG A 144 -6.91 5.85 19.62
C ARG A 144 -7.48 5.83 18.20
N LEU A 145 -8.37 4.89 17.91
CA LEU A 145 -9.02 4.78 16.59
C LEU A 145 -9.89 6.01 16.29
N GLU A 146 -10.66 6.50 17.26
CA GLU A 146 -11.44 7.74 17.14
C GLU A 146 -10.54 8.94 16.81
N ARG A 147 -9.39 9.07 17.48
CA ARG A 147 -8.42 10.14 17.16
C ARG A 147 -7.85 10.00 15.76
N ALA A 148 -7.48 8.79 15.36
CA ALA A 148 -7.00 8.54 14.00
C ALA A 148 -8.07 8.92 12.97
N GLN A 149 -9.31 8.50 13.17
CA GLN A 149 -10.42 8.82 12.28
C GLN A 149 -10.63 10.34 12.11
N HIS A 150 -10.57 11.10 13.21
CA HIS A 150 -10.67 12.56 13.13
C HIS A 150 -9.50 13.18 12.33
N ARG A 151 -8.28 12.67 12.54
CA ARG A 151 -7.10 13.18 11.81
C ARG A 151 -7.15 12.81 10.32
N VAL A 152 -7.50 11.57 10.00
CA VAL A 152 -7.67 11.13 8.58
C VAL A 152 -8.70 12.01 7.88
N LYS A 153 -9.84 12.30 8.55
CA LYS A 153 -10.88 13.15 7.98
C LYS A 153 -10.35 14.55 7.65
N LEU A 154 -9.65 15.18 8.60
CA LEU A 154 -9.04 16.51 8.41
C LEU A 154 -8.04 16.49 7.24
N LEU A 155 -7.09 15.56 7.25
CA LEU A 155 -6.11 15.44 6.17
C LEU A 155 -6.75 15.19 4.80
N ARG A 156 -7.82 14.39 4.74
CA ARG A 156 -8.54 14.17 3.48
C ARG A 156 -9.22 15.43 2.95
N GLU A 157 -9.69 16.31 3.83
CA GLU A 157 -10.27 17.60 3.43
C GLU A 157 -9.19 18.52 2.88
N GLU A 158 -8.05 18.66 3.55
CA GLU A 158 -6.89 19.43 3.09
C GLU A 158 -6.32 18.91 1.76
N ILE A 159 -6.13 17.58 1.66
CA ILE A 159 -5.64 16.94 0.43
C ILE A 159 -6.61 17.18 -0.74
N ARG A 160 -7.91 17.13 -0.49
CA ARG A 160 -8.93 17.39 -1.52
C ARG A 160 -8.87 18.83 -2.02
N GLU A 161 -8.73 19.78 -1.11
CA GLU A 161 -8.58 21.19 -1.45
C GLU A 161 -7.33 21.41 -2.31
N TYR A 162 -6.21 20.86 -1.86
CA TYR A 162 -4.94 20.94 -2.60
C TYR A 162 -5.04 20.29 -3.99
N TYR A 163 -5.62 19.09 -4.06
CA TYR A 163 -5.85 18.34 -5.32
C TYR A 163 -6.74 19.08 -6.31
N SER A 164 -7.66 19.93 -5.82
CA SER A 164 -8.58 20.69 -6.67
C SER A 164 -7.98 21.97 -7.24
N ASN A 165 -6.91 22.50 -6.62
CA ASN A 165 -6.36 23.82 -6.93
C ASN A 165 -5.00 23.75 -7.65
N PHE A 166 -4.27 22.64 -7.49
CA PHE A 166 -2.90 22.55 -8.00
C PHE A 166 -2.73 21.38 -8.97
N ARG A 167 -1.71 21.50 -9.83
CA ARG A 167 -1.32 20.43 -10.75
C ARG A 167 -0.99 19.16 -10.00
N ILE A 168 -1.49 18.05 -10.52
CA ILE A 168 -1.30 16.73 -9.94
C ILE A 168 0.10 16.21 -10.29
N ASN A 169 0.78 15.69 -9.28
CA ASN A 169 2.03 14.95 -9.42
C ASN A 169 1.92 13.58 -8.72
N SER A 170 2.93 12.75 -8.87
CA SER A 170 2.97 11.41 -8.26
C SER A 170 2.79 11.44 -6.75
N ASP A 171 3.48 12.36 -6.07
CA ASP A 171 3.48 12.44 -4.60
C ASP A 171 2.09 12.80 -4.06
N LEU A 172 1.39 13.72 -4.74
CA LEU A 172 0.02 14.11 -4.37
C LEU A 172 -0.98 12.96 -4.61
N ILE A 173 -0.82 12.20 -5.71
CA ILE A 173 -1.65 11.02 -5.97
C ILE A 173 -1.44 9.96 -4.89
N GLU A 174 -0.20 9.68 -4.55
CA GLU A 174 0.14 8.70 -3.51
C GLU A 174 -0.37 9.12 -2.14
N LEU A 175 -0.19 10.39 -1.75
CA LEU A 175 -0.71 10.93 -0.50
C LEU A 175 -2.24 10.80 -0.43
N ARG A 176 -2.95 11.17 -1.52
CA ARG A 176 -4.40 10.99 -1.61
C ARG A 176 -4.81 9.53 -1.44
N ASN A 177 -4.12 8.63 -2.12
CA ASN A 177 -4.42 7.20 -2.04
C ASN A 177 -4.15 6.63 -0.65
N LEU A 178 -3.04 7.01 0.00
CA LEU A 178 -2.75 6.64 1.38
C LEU A 178 -3.84 7.13 2.35
N ALA A 179 -4.28 8.37 2.22
CA ALA A 179 -5.33 8.92 3.06
C ALA A 179 -6.72 8.29 2.81
N LEU A 180 -6.93 7.67 1.64
CA LEU A 180 -8.17 6.94 1.33
C LEU A 180 -8.19 5.55 1.96
N VAL A 181 -7.04 4.87 2.06
CA VAL A 181 -6.95 3.52 2.63
C VAL A 181 -6.69 3.52 4.14
N ALA A 182 -6.26 4.63 4.72
CA ALA A 182 -6.08 4.81 6.17
C ALA A 182 -7.42 4.96 6.90
#